data_2c01afa036a45b91bb54d6c09cb759c6
#
_entry.id   2c01afa036a45b91bb54d6c09cb759c6
#
_cell.length_a   1.000
_cell.length_b   1.000
_cell.length_c   1.000
_cell.angle_alpha   90.00
_cell.angle_beta   90.00
_cell.angle_gamma   90.00
#
_symmetry.space_group_name_H-M   'P 1'
#
loop_
_entity.id
_entity.type
_entity.pdbx_description
1 polymer ?
#
loop_
_entity_poly.entity_id
_entity_poly.type
_entity_poly.pdbx_seq_one_letter_code
_entity_poly.pdbx_strand_id
1 'polypeptide(L)'
;MRISVLSLHTSPAAQPGQGDAGGMNVYVDQSVRALAAAGHVVDVFTADPSGIDGLGGRAGTLQIVENVRLHQLPIDAANKDELADAIDELALLLLDEPGFTSADLIWAHYWISAEAALRAQELRSQESLSAVAEDATRSGARPRIVVSMHTIGAVKNRDSETSHERPQRLEAEERIASAVDLIVANTPAERRDLIHELGADADAVVVARPGVDHDLFSPGDRAEARTVLGLAREEFVVLYVGRMQFIKGTDVVVDAISGLREDNPHLASRTRGILLGAVSGQEAPTGFSPYLRELNSAIAAEPSVEVRRPVPAHELVTYYRAADILLVPSRSESFGLVAAEASASGLPAIASAVGGLPDIVEHGYSGVLIADHNPRHWAMALERMLLDDELRRELALHAADRSTRFDWSATAASVLGALDVPDLAPTTTMTTTEQMTGTEETTTAEEMSNTEETATAEELNPKPRLVGRGC
;
A
#
# COMPACT_ATOMS: atom_id res chain seq x y z
N MET A 1 15.08 6.35 17.85
CA MET A 1 15.00 7.66 17.15
C MET A 1 13.62 8.25 17.35
N ARG A 2 13.51 9.57 17.15
CA ARG A 2 12.24 10.28 16.98
C ARG A 2 12.00 10.50 15.49
N ILE A 3 10.89 10.01 14.99
CA ILE A 3 10.53 10.10 13.57
C ILE A 3 9.28 10.95 13.44
N SER A 4 9.33 11.97 12.61
CA SER A 4 8.16 12.77 12.23
C SER A 4 7.64 12.26 10.89
N VAL A 5 6.39 11.81 10.86
CA VAL A 5 5.75 11.33 9.64
C VAL A 5 4.70 12.35 9.21
N LEU A 6 4.78 12.81 7.96
CA LEU A 6 3.86 13.80 7.42
C LEU A 6 2.89 13.15 6.42
N SER A 7 1.60 13.19 6.72
CA SER A 7 0.49 12.78 5.85
C SER A 7 -0.56 13.89 5.83
N LEU A 8 -0.21 15.04 5.23
CA LEU A 8 -0.93 16.30 5.47
C LEU A 8 -2.31 16.33 4.82
N HIS A 9 -2.47 15.84 3.59
CA HIS A 9 -3.75 15.97 2.86
C HIS A 9 -4.76 14.86 3.17
N THR A 10 -4.38 13.81 3.88
CA THR A 10 -5.26 12.72 4.31
C THR A 10 -4.71 12.04 5.56
N SER A 11 -5.59 11.79 6.53
CA SER A 11 -5.21 11.20 7.82
C SER A 11 -5.03 9.68 7.71
N PRO A 12 -3.96 9.08 8.29
CA PRO A 12 -3.84 7.62 8.38
C PRO A 12 -4.97 6.97 9.22
N ALA A 13 -5.66 7.73 10.06
CA ALA A 13 -6.83 7.26 10.79
C ALA A 13 -8.13 7.31 9.97
N ALA A 14 -8.13 7.91 8.76
CA ALA A 14 -9.31 7.96 7.92
C ALA A 14 -9.62 6.58 7.33
N GLN A 15 -10.93 6.26 7.22
CA GLN A 15 -11.40 5.00 6.64
C GLN A 15 -11.01 4.89 5.16
N PRO A 16 -10.19 3.91 4.74
CA PRO A 16 -9.86 3.71 3.32
C PRO A 16 -11.12 3.53 2.47
N GLY A 17 -11.12 4.13 1.28
CA GLY A 17 -12.24 4.08 0.35
C GLY A 17 -13.29 5.18 0.55
N GLN A 18 -13.11 6.08 1.51
CA GLN A 18 -13.95 7.27 1.72
C GLN A 18 -13.15 8.54 1.42
N GLY A 19 -13.76 9.51 0.77
CA GLY A 19 -13.09 10.76 0.38
C GLY A 19 -11.81 10.52 -0.40
N ASP A 20 -10.72 11.15 0.01
CA ASP A 20 -9.38 10.95 -0.56
C ASP A 20 -8.61 9.80 0.10
N ALA A 21 -9.15 9.20 1.18
CA ALA A 21 -8.51 8.10 1.87
C ALA A 21 -8.45 6.82 1.01
N GLY A 22 -7.29 6.18 0.98
CA GLY A 22 -7.05 5.00 0.15
C GLY A 22 -5.81 4.22 0.57
N GLY A 23 -5.10 3.63 -0.39
CA GLY A 23 -3.90 2.84 -0.13
C GLY A 23 -2.79 3.59 0.60
N MET A 24 -2.66 4.91 0.38
CA MET A 24 -1.70 5.73 1.11
C MET A 24 -1.97 5.75 2.62
N ASN A 25 -3.24 5.84 3.04
CA ASN A 25 -3.59 5.84 4.47
C ASN A 25 -3.22 4.52 5.14
N VAL A 26 -3.48 3.38 4.46
CA VAL A 26 -3.03 2.05 4.91
C VAL A 26 -1.51 1.99 4.99
N TYR A 27 -0.82 2.48 3.96
CA TYR A 27 0.64 2.52 3.94
C TYR A 27 1.22 3.29 5.13
N VAL A 28 0.71 4.49 5.39
CA VAL A 28 1.18 5.34 6.51
C VAL A 28 0.88 4.68 7.84
N ASP A 29 -0.37 4.22 8.08
CA ASP A 29 -0.75 3.56 9.34
C ASP A 29 0.14 2.33 9.63
N GLN A 30 0.34 1.48 8.66
CA GLN A 30 1.12 0.26 8.84
C GLN A 30 2.64 0.54 8.98
N SER A 31 3.15 1.50 8.22
CA SER A 31 4.57 1.90 8.32
C SER A 31 4.91 2.48 9.69
N VAL A 32 4.03 3.34 10.26
CA VAL A 32 4.29 3.92 11.59
C VAL A 32 4.19 2.88 12.70
N ARG A 33 3.32 1.88 12.56
CA ARG A 33 3.24 0.72 13.47
C ARG A 33 4.52 -0.12 13.41
N ALA A 34 5.03 -0.39 12.21
CA ALA A 34 6.28 -1.12 12.01
C ALA A 34 7.48 -0.36 12.62
N LEU A 35 7.55 0.96 12.42
CA LEU A 35 8.58 1.80 13.06
C LEU A 35 8.49 1.77 14.58
N ALA A 36 7.27 1.83 15.15
CA ALA A 36 7.08 1.74 16.60
C ALA A 36 7.47 0.36 17.15
N ALA A 37 7.12 -0.71 16.44
CA ALA A 37 7.53 -2.07 16.78
C ALA A 37 9.06 -2.26 16.75
N ALA A 38 9.77 -1.51 15.89
CA ALA A 38 11.22 -1.44 15.84
C ALA A 38 11.83 -0.53 16.96
N GLY A 39 11.02 0.00 17.88
CA GLY A 39 11.48 0.77 19.04
C GLY A 39 11.64 2.28 18.79
N HIS A 40 11.10 2.81 17.71
CA HIS A 40 11.10 4.25 17.42
C HIS A 40 9.88 4.96 18.04
N VAL A 41 10.05 6.26 18.35
CA VAL A 41 8.93 7.14 18.74
C VAL A 41 8.51 7.90 17.50
N VAL A 42 7.22 7.82 17.16
CA VAL A 42 6.69 8.37 15.93
C VAL A 42 5.60 9.41 16.23
N ASP A 43 5.82 10.64 15.76
CA ASP A 43 4.82 11.69 15.73
C ASP A 43 4.33 11.87 14.29
N VAL A 44 3.05 11.60 14.04
CA VAL A 44 2.40 11.72 12.73
C VAL A 44 1.64 13.03 12.67
N PHE A 45 1.80 13.80 11.60
CA PHE A 45 1.10 15.07 11.40
C PHE A 45 0.17 14.99 10.20
N THR A 46 -1.06 15.44 10.39
CA THR A 46 -2.06 15.57 9.33
C THR A 46 -2.74 16.93 9.40
N ALA A 47 -3.14 17.43 8.23
CA ALA A 47 -3.97 18.60 8.05
C ALA A 47 -5.23 18.24 7.24
N ASP A 48 -5.65 16.96 7.33
CA ASP A 48 -6.79 16.42 6.60
C ASP A 48 -8.04 17.27 6.86
N PRO A 49 -8.66 17.85 5.83
CA PRO A 49 -9.86 18.68 5.97
C PRO A 49 -11.05 17.95 6.57
N SER A 50 -11.12 16.62 6.40
CA SER A 50 -12.14 15.79 7.07
C SER A 50 -11.89 15.63 8.57
N GLY A 51 -10.65 15.92 9.01
CA GLY A 51 -10.20 15.82 10.38
C GLY A 51 -10.00 14.40 10.89
N ILE A 52 -9.52 14.30 12.12
CA ILE A 52 -9.50 13.03 12.87
C ILE A 52 -10.89 12.82 13.48
N ASP A 53 -11.40 11.59 13.43
CA ASP A 53 -12.67 11.23 14.06
C ASP A 53 -12.73 11.73 15.52
N GLY A 54 -13.75 12.52 15.82
CA GLY A 54 -13.95 13.16 17.12
C GLY A 54 -13.29 14.53 17.31
N LEU A 55 -12.37 14.97 16.45
CA LEU A 55 -11.73 16.29 16.51
C LEU A 55 -12.33 17.29 15.51
N GLY A 56 -12.96 16.84 14.43
CA GLY A 56 -13.65 17.70 13.45
C GLY A 56 -12.76 18.78 12.84
N GLY A 57 -11.53 18.45 12.45
CA GLY A 57 -10.55 19.39 11.86
C GLY A 57 -9.90 20.38 12.86
N ARG A 58 -10.21 20.27 14.15
CA ARG A 58 -9.56 21.09 15.19
C ARG A 58 -8.21 20.49 15.58
N ALA A 59 -7.31 21.36 16.07
CA ALA A 59 -6.07 20.91 16.69
C ALA A 59 -6.34 19.86 17.77
N GLY A 60 -5.55 18.80 17.77
CA GLY A 60 -5.66 17.73 18.76
C GLY A 60 -4.70 16.59 18.48
N THR A 61 -4.62 15.68 19.44
CA THR A 61 -3.71 14.53 19.36
C THR A 61 -4.47 13.25 19.70
N LEU A 62 -4.24 12.21 18.88
CA LEU A 62 -4.77 10.86 19.09
C LEU A 62 -3.61 9.89 19.25
N GLN A 63 -3.66 9.03 20.27
CA GLN A 63 -2.74 7.91 20.40
C GLN A 63 -3.21 6.76 19.49
N ILE A 64 -2.41 6.37 18.50
CA ILE A 64 -2.74 5.25 17.60
C ILE A 64 -2.35 3.91 18.24
N VAL A 65 -1.08 3.77 18.62
CA VAL A 65 -0.54 2.66 19.41
C VAL A 65 0.54 3.22 20.34
N GLU A 66 1.13 2.38 21.18
CA GLU A 66 2.26 2.80 21.98
C GLU A 66 3.37 3.38 21.10
N ASN A 67 3.95 4.49 21.50
CA ASN A 67 4.95 5.26 20.76
C ASN A 67 4.53 5.88 19.41
N VAL A 68 3.23 5.85 19.04
CA VAL A 68 2.72 6.52 17.84
C VAL A 68 1.61 7.51 18.21
N ARG A 69 1.83 8.78 17.94
CA ARG A 69 0.84 9.86 18.15
C ARG A 69 0.51 10.52 16.83
N LEU A 70 -0.77 10.74 16.58
CA LEU A 70 -1.29 11.47 15.42
C LEU A 70 -1.76 12.86 15.87
N HIS A 71 -1.22 13.88 15.23
CA HIS A 71 -1.51 15.30 15.51
C HIS A 71 -2.30 15.91 14.34
N GLN A 72 -3.44 16.51 14.63
CA GLN A 72 -4.20 17.30 13.66
C GLN A 72 -3.70 18.75 13.71
N LEU A 73 -3.18 19.27 12.61
CA LEU A 73 -2.80 20.65 12.45
C LEU A 73 -4.04 21.52 12.17
N PRO A 74 -4.19 22.68 12.84
CA PRO A 74 -5.34 23.56 12.65
C PRO A 74 -5.11 24.45 11.43
N ILE A 75 -5.62 24.05 10.26
CA ILE A 75 -5.58 24.85 9.04
C ILE A 75 -6.99 24.96 8.45
N ASP A 76 -7.32 26.12 7.90
CA ASP A 76 -8.59 26.37 7.21
C ASP A 76 -8.44 26.07 5.71
N ALA A 77 -8.57 24.79 5.35
CA ALA A 77 -8.55 24.31 3.98
C ALA A 77 -9.66 23.28 3.78
N ALA A 78 -10.46 23.42 2.75
CA ALA A 78 -11.60 22.53 2.50
C ALA A 78 -11.21 21.27 1.72
N ASN A 79 -10.05 21.26 1.05
CA ASN A 79 -9.60 20.17 0.19
C ASN A 79 -8.08 20.21 -0.02
N LYS A 80 -7.55 19.19 -0.69
CA LYS A 80 -6.12 19.05 -0.95
C LYS A 80 -5.52 20.15 -1.84
N ASP A 81 -6.33 20.78 -2.71
CA ASP A 81 -5.84 21.83 -3.60
C ASP A 81 -5.61 23.12 -2.81
N GLU A 82 -6.48 23.42 -1.85
CA GLU A 82 -6.29 24.52 -0.90
C GLU A 82 -5.11 24.27 0.04
N LEU A 83 -4.91 23.04 0.50
CA LEU A 83 -3.70 22.67 1.26
C LEU A 83 -2.42 22.86 0.44
N ALA A 84 -2.46 22.55 -0.86
CA ALA A 84 -1.34 22.76 -1.75
C ALA A 84 -1.00 24.25 -1.95
N ASP A 85 -2.00 25.12 -1.85
CA ASP A 85 -1.80 26.58 -1.93
C ASP A 85 -1.34 27.17 -0.57
N ALA A 86 -1.40 26.40 0.54
CA ALA A 86 -1.07 26.83 1.90
C ALA A 86 0.26 26.23 2.45
N ILE A 87 1.22 25.89 1.59
CA ILE A 87 2.49 25.25 1.98
C ILE A 87 3.26 26.06 3.05
N ASP A 88 3.32 27.40 2.91
CA ASP A 88 4.00 28.27 3.87
C ASP A 88 3.35 28.22 5.26
N GLU A 89 2.02 28.18 5.33
CA GLU A 89 1.28 28.08 6.58
C GLU A 89 1.47 26.70 7.22
N LEU A 90 1.41 25.62 6.42
CA LEU A 90 1.71 24.28 6.88
C LEU A 90 3.13 24.16 7.46
N ALA A 91 4.12 24.77 6.81
CA ALA A 91 5.50 24.80 7.28
C ALA A 91 5.63 25.51 8.64
N LEU A 92 4.95 26.65 8.82
CA LEU A 92 4.95 27.37 10.10
C LEU A 92 4.26 26.57 11.21
N LEU A 93 3.12 25.95 10.94
CA LEU A 93 2.43 25.08 11.89
C LEU A 93 3.31 23.89 12.31
N LEU A 94 4.04 23.29 11.39
CA LEU A 94 4.99 22.22 11.70
C LEU A 94 6.14 22.70 12.60
N LEU A 95 6.64 23.93 12.39
CA LEU A 95 7.70 24.51 13.23
C LEU A 95 7.26 24.79 14.67
N ASP A 96 5.98 24.99 14.90
CA ASP A 96 5.42 25.15 16.25
C ASP A 96 5.24 23.79 16.99
N GLU A 97 5.40 22.65 16.28
CA GLU A 97 5.21 21.32 16.85
C GLU A 97 6.51 20.73 17.40
N PRO A 98 6.60 20.46 18.72
CA PRO A 98 7.80 19.89 19.32
C PRO A 98 8.18 18.51 18.77
N GLY A 99 7.19 17.70 18.36
CA GLY A 99 7.41 16.40 17.72
C GLY A 99 8.13 16.53 16.40
N PHE A 100 7.82 17.55 15.61
CA PHE A 100 8.48 17.85 14.34
C PHE A 100 9.88 18.46 14.53
N THR A 101 10.00 19.48 15.39
CA THR A 101 11.25 20.24 15.55
C THR A 101 12.35 19.43 16.25
N SER A 102 12.00 18.38 17.01
CA SER A 102 12.93 17.47 17.68
C SER A 102 13.14 16.14 16.94
N ALA A 103 12.62 15.99 15.73
CA ALA A 103 12.76 14.76 14.96
C ALA A 103 14.21 14.55 14.48
N ASP A 104 14.66 13.30 14.50
CA ASP A 104 15.92 12.85 13.88
C ASP A 104 15.72 12.60 12.38
N LEU A 105 14.49 12.22 11.98
CA LEU A 105 14.07 11.86 10.64
C LEU A 105 12.67 12.40 10.37
N ILE A 106 12.46 12.98 9.18
CA ILE A 106 11.16 13.38 8.64
C ILE A 106 10.85 12.45 7.48
N TRP A 107 9.72 11.73 7.54
CA TRP A 107 9.24 10.90 6.44
C TRP A 107 7.93 11.51 5.91
N ALA A 108 8.03 12.14 4.75
CA ALA A 108 6.91 12.82 4.09
C ALA A 108 6.22 11.89 3.10
N HIS A 109 4.90 11.85 3.15
CA HIS A 109 4.06 11.10 2.23
C HIS A 109 3.30 12.05 1.33
N TYR A 110 3.50 11.90 0.02
CA TYR A 110 2.95 12.75 -1.02
C TYR A 110 3.64 14.13 -1.12
N TRP A 111 3.57 14.74 -2.29
CA TRP A 111 4.29 15.96 -2.62
C TRP A 111 3.99 17.16 -1.70
N ILE A 112 2.72 17.35 -1.26
CA ILE A 112 2.34 18.44 -0.35
C ILE A 112 3.10 18.32 0.98
N SER A 113 3.20 17.12 1.53
CA SER A 113 3.91 16.85 2.78
C SER A 113 5.41 17.09 2.63
N ALA A 114 5.99 16.71 1.49
CA ALA A 114 7.40 16.91 1.21
C ALA A 114 7.74 18.39 1.02
N GLU A 115 6.91 19.14 0.27
CA GLU A 115 7.07 20.60 0.11
C GLU A 115 7.00 21.34 1.46
N ALA A 116 6.02 21.00 2.31
CA ALA A 116 5.90 21.59 3.62
C ALA A 116 7.13 21.29 4.51
N ALA A 117 7.68 20.07 4.44
CA ALA A 117 8.89 19.70 5.16
C ALA A 117 10.13 20.46 4.67
N LEU A 118 10.33 20.56 3.36
CA LEU A 118 11.44 21.32 2.77
C LEU A 118 11.31 22.80 3.11
N ARG A 119 10.11 23.37 3.02
CA ARG A 119 9.85 24.75 3.37
C ARG A 119 10.11 25.06 4.85
N ALA A 120 9.71 24.18 5.75
CA ALA A 120 10.02 24.29 7.17
C ALA A 120 11.53 24.27 7.44
N GLN A 121 12.31 23.43 6.75
CA GLN A 121 13.76 23.42 6.85
C GLN A 121 14.39 24.72 6.34
N GLU A 122 13.89 25.28 5.24
CA GLU A 122 14.37 26.57 4.72
C GLU A 122 14.15 27.71 5.72
N LEU A 123 12.94 27.83 6.27
CA LEU A 123 12.59 28.85 7.27
C LEU A 123 13.49 28.75 8.51
N ARG A 124 13.67 27.52 9.04
CA ARG A 124 14.56 27.28 10.18
C ARG A 124 16.02 27.66 9.90
N SER A 125 16.49 27.41 8.68
CA SER A 125 17.85 27.77 8.26
C SER A 125 18.02 29.29 8.17
N GLN A 126 17.01 30.02 7.68
CA GLN A 126 17.00 31.48 7.61
C GLN A 126 16.99 32.13 9.00
N GLU A 127 16.19 31.59 9.94
CA GLU A 127 16.20 32.05 11.34
C GLU A 127 17.56 31.84 12.01
N SER A 128 18.17 30.67 11.80
CA SER A 128 19.51 30.36 12.35
C SER A 128 20.60 31.28 11.80
N LEU A 129 20.51 31.70 10.56
CA LEU A 129 21.42 32.66 9.94
C LEU A 129 21.19 34.10 10.45
N SER A 130 19.96 34.46 10.83
CA SER A 130 19.63 35.79 11.36
C SER A 130 19.92 35.93 12.86
N ALA A 131 19.91 34.82 13.60
CA ALA A 131 20.25 34.76 15.02
C ALA A 131 21.79 34.75 15.25
N VAL A 132 22.51 35.65 14.61
CA VAL A 132 23.95 35.76 14.69
C VAL A 132 24.41 35.93 16.16
N ALA A 133 25.14 34.96 16.64
CA ALA A 133 26.22 35.05 17.65
C ALA A 133 25.91 34.84 19.14
N GLU A 134 24.83 34.27 19.59
CA GLU A 134 24.72 33.99 21.04
C GLU A 134 24.67 32.51 21.48
N ASP A 135 24.43 31.56 20.60
CA ASP A 135 24.45 30.14 21.00
C ASP A 135 24.94 29.20 19.90
N ALA A 136 26.21 29.21 19.60
CA ALA A 136 26.86 28.29 18.66
C ALA A 136 26.93 26.82 19.16
N THR A 137 26.22 26.48 20.25
CA THR A 137 26.27 25.15 20.88
C THR A 137 25.12 24.22 20.45
N ARG A 138 24.16 24.68 19.67
CA ARG A 138 23.13 23.84 19.08
C ARG A 138 23.45 23.40 17.63
N SER A 139 24.63 22.83 17.45
CA SER A 139 24.97 22.11 16.20
C SER A 139 24.37 20.73 16.19
N GLY A 140 23.06 20.64 16.18
CA GLY A 140 22.37 19.41 15.77
C GLY A 140 22.36 19.33 14.23
N ALA A 141 22.79 18.20 13.66
CA ALA A 141 22.60 17.95 12.23
C ALA A 141 21.09 18.15 11.87
N ARG A 142 20.81 18.71 10.69
CA ARG A 142 19.42 18.83 10.23
C ARG A 142 18.77 17.43 10.16
N PRO A 143 17.48 17.27 10.49
CA PRO A 143 16.81 16.00 10.25
C PRO A 143 16.85 15.66 8.75
N ARG A 144 17.10 14.40 8.43
CA ARG A 144 17.00 13.94 7.04
C ARG A 144 15.55 13.91 6.60
N ILE A 145 15.29 14.25 5.34
CA ILE A 145 13.96 14.16 4.74
C ILE A 145 13.90 12.96 3.80
N VAL A 146 12.98 12.05 4.08
CA VAL A 146 12.60 10.92 3.24
C VAL A 146 11.25 11.21 2.62
N VAL A 147 11.03 10.84 1.37
CA VAL A 147 9.72 10.99 0.72
C VAL A 147 9.24 9.69 0.08
N SER A 148 7.95 9.40 0.25
CA SER A 148 7.19 8.42 -0.53
C SER A 148 6.16 9.17 -1.36
N MET A 149 6.28 9.13 -2.70
CA MET A 149 5.39 9.92 -3.58
C MET A 149 3.97 9.36 -3.65
N HIS A 150 3.79 8.04 -3.51
CA HIS A 150 2.54 7.27 -3.67
C HIS A 150 1.93 7.34 -5.06
N THR A 151 2.04 8.47 -5.75
CA THR A 151 1.70 8.67 -7.16
C THR A 151 2.57 9.77 -7.73
N ILE A 152 2.97 9.63 -8.98
CA ILE A 152 3.79 10.60 -9.71
C ILE A 152 2.89 11.32 -10.72
N GLY A 153 2.86 12.66 -10.69
CA GLY A 153 1.99 13.48 -11.53
C GLY A 153 2.27 13.29 -13.02
N ALA A 154 3.55 13.26 -13.41
CA ALA A 154 3.96 13.02 -14.79
C ALA A 154 3.49 11.64 -15.29
N VAL A 155 3.59 10.58 -14.47
CA VAL A 155 3.09 9.23 -14.79
C VAL A 155 1.57 9.23 -14.95
N LYS A 156 0.84 9.91 -14.06
CA LYS A 156 -0.62 10.03 -14.19
C LYS A 156 -1.03 10.73 -15.47
N ASN A 157 -0.33 11.80 -15.85
CA ASN A 157 -0.60 12.51 -17.10
C ASN A 157 -0.28 11.64 -18.33
N ARG A 158 0.78 10.82 -18.27
CA ARG A 158 1.14 9.87 -19.33
C ARG A 158 0.08 8.76 -19.48
N ASP A 159 -0.40 8.24 -18.36
CA ASP A 159 -1.30 7.07 -18.33
C ASP A 159 -2.80 7.45 -18.44
N SER A 160 -3.14 8.73 -18.51
CA SER A 160 -4.51 9.24 -18.60
C SER A 160 -4.64 10.32 -19.65
N GLU A 161 -5.51 10.10 -20.65
CA GLU A 161 -5.82 11.11 -21.67
C GLU A 161 -6.71 12.26 -21.16
N THR A 162 -7.35 12.08 -20.01
CA THR A 162 -8.41 12.97 -19.50
C THR A 162 -8.06 13.69 -18.21
N SER A 163 -7.01 13.29 -17.51
CA SER A 163 -6.59 13.87 -16.23
C SER A 163 -5.25 14.58 -16.40
N HIS A 164 -5.25 15.90 -16.22
CA HIS A 164 -4.02 16.69 -16.18
C HIS A 164 -3.78 17.18 -14.75
N GLU A 165 -2.65 16.78 -14.19
CA GLU A 165 -2.21 17.28 -12.88
C GLU A 165 -1.82 18.76 -12.98
N ARG A 166 -1.99 19.49 -11.89
CA ARG A 166 -1.66 20.93 -11.81
C ARG A 166 -0.16 21.14 -12.10
N PRO A 167 0.24 22.17 -12.86
CA PRO A 167 1.66 22.48 -13.09
C PRO A 167 2.46 22.63 -11.80
N GLN A 168 1.86 23.27 -10.77
CA GLN A 168 2.44 23.38 -9.44
C GLN A 168 2.91 22.03 -8.87
N ARG A 169 2.10 20.96 -9.04
CA ARG A 169 2.45 19.62 -8.59
C ARG A 169 3.66 19.07 -9.35
N LEU A 170 3.67 19.19 -10.67
CA LEU A 170 4.75 18.67 -11.51
C LEU A 170 6.09 19.34 -11.16
N GLU A 171 6.09 20.67 -11.04
CA GLU A 171 7.26 21.45 -10.64
C GLU A 171 7.73 21.10 -9.21
N ALA A 172 6.78 20.89 -8.29
CA ALA A 172 7.09 20.50 -6.93
C ALA A 172 7.72 19.10 -6.86
N GLU A 173 7.19 18.12 -7.59
CA GLU A 173 7.72 16.75 -7.60
C GLU A 173 9.15 16.69 -8.16
N GLU A 174 9.48 17.47 -9.22
CA GLU A 174 10.86 17.60 -9.73
C GLU A 174 11.80 18.26 -8.70
N ARG A 175 11.35 19.31 -8.04
CA ARG A 175 12.10 20.00 -6.98
C ARG A 175 12.35 19.08 -5.79
N ILE A 176 11.34 18.35 -5.32
CA ILE A 176 11.44 17.38 -4.23
C ILE A 176 12.47 16.31 -4.59
N ALA A 177 12.40 15.77 -5.81
CA ALA A 177 13.30 14.70 -6.26
C ALA A 177 14.78 15.08 -6.19
N SER A 178 15.11 16.39 -6.30
CA SER A 178 16.46 16.91 -6.22
C SER A 178 16.90 17.38 -4.81
N ALA A 179 15.94 17.58 -3.88
CA ALA A 179 16.17 18.27 -2.61
C ALA A 179 16.17 17.36 -1.38
N VAL A 180 15.48 16.20 -1.44
CA VAL A 180 15.35 15.28 -0.32
C VAL A 180 16.54 14.33 -0.18
N ASP A 181 16.75 13.80 1.01
CA ASP A 181 17.87 12.90 1.29
C ASP A 181 17.64 11.47 0.78
N LEU A 182 16.38 11.02 0.68
CA LEU A 182 16.01 9.70 0.19
C LEU A 182 14.58 9.69 -0.38
N ILE A 183 14.39 8.99 -1.50
CA ILE A 183 13.07 8.72 -2.08
C ILE A 183 12.78 7.24 -1.96
N VAL A 184 11.60 6.90 -1.46
CA VAL A 184 11.11 5.53 -1.34
C VAL A 184 10.21 5.20 -2.51
N ALA A 185 10.63 4.25 -3.33
CA ALA A 185 9.83 3.64 -4.38
C ALA A 185 9.19 2.35 -3.86
N ASN A 186 7.90 2.15 -4.13
CA ASN A 186 7.19 0.93 -3.75
C ASN A 186 7.58 -0.28 -4.61
N THR A 187 8.06 -0.02 -5.83
CA THR A 187 8.40 -1.05 -6.81
C THR A 187 9.62 -0.64 -7.66
N PRO A 188 10.28 -1.63 -8.31
CA PRO A 188 11.31 -1.31 -9.30
C PRO A 188 10.79 -0.50 -10.49
N ALA A 189 9.50 -0.61 -10.83
CA ALA A 189 8.87 0.18 -11.87
C ALA A 189 8.77 1.66 -11.43
N GLU A 190 8.25 1.91 -10.23
CA GLU A 190 8.17 3.26 -9.67
C GLU A 190 9.57 3.91 -9.51
N ARG A 191 10.58 3.12 -9.11
CA ARG A 191 11.97 3.60 -9.10
C ARG A 191 12.43 4.10 -10.47
N ARG A 192 12.10 3.37 -11.54
CA ARG A 192 12.42 3.82 -12.91
C ARG A 192 11.68 5.10 -13.26
N ASP A 193 10.40 5.20 -12.94
CA ASP A 193 9.60 6.40 -13.19
C ASP A 193 10.16 7.62 -12.41
N LEU A 194 10.53 7.46 -11.14
CA LEU A 194 11.14 8.53 -10.32
C LEU A 194 12.44 9.06 -10.96
N ILE A 195 13.29 8.16 -11.45
CA ILE A 195 14.55 8.54 -12.10
C ILE A 195 14.30 9.20 -13.47
N HIS A 196 13.42 8.65 -14.29
CA HIS A 196 13.24 9.11 -15.67
C HIS A 196 12.30 10.30 -15.80
N GLU A 197 11.24 10.35 -15.01
CA GLU A 197 10.23 11.40 -15.12
C GLU A 197 10.55 12.62 -14.22
N LEU A 198 11.17 12.38 -13.05
CA LEU A 198 11.49 13.45 -12.10
C LEU A 198 12.99 13.79 -12.02
N GLY A 199 13.85 13.03 -12.70
CA GLY A 199 15.30 13.25 -12.65
C GLY A 199 15.93 12.94 -11.30
N ALA A 200 15.30 12.06 -10.48
CA ALA A 200 15.85 11.67 -9.19
C ALA A 200 17.22 10.99 -9.33
N ASP A 201 18.13 11.28 -8.40
CA ASP A 201 19.41 10.56 -8.32
C ASP A 201 19.15 9.08 -8.01
N ALA A 202 19.69 8.19 -8.84
CA ALA A 202 19.51 6.76 -8.69
C ALA A 202 20.02 6.21 -7.34
N ASP A 203 21.04 6.83 -6.76
CA ASP A 203 21.61 6.46 -5.46
C ASP A 203 20.76 6.97 -4.29
N ALA A 204 19.91 7.98 -4.52
CA ALA A 204 18.96 8.49 -3.54
C ALA A 204 17.57 7.82 -3.64
N VAL A 205 17.37 6.78 -4.46
CA VAL A 205 16.10 6.07 -4.56
C VAL A 205 16.23 4.63 -4.11
N VAL A 206 15.57 4.30 -2.99
CA VAL A 206 15.47 2.93 -2.47
C VAL A 206 14.15 2.28 -2.86
N VAL A 207 14.17 0.98 -3.16
CA VAL A 207 12.93 0.19 -3.33
C VAL A 207 12.59 -0.46 -2.00
N ALA A 208 11.51 0.01 -1.37
CA ALA A 208 10.94 -0.59 -0.17
C ALA A 208 9.48 -0.97 -0.44
N ARG A 209 9.25 -2.26 -0.68
CA ARG A 209 7.91 -2.76 -1.02
C ARG A 209 6.98 -2.61 0.18
N PRO A 210 5.74 -2.14 -0.01
CA PRO A 210 4.72 -2.18 1.02
C PRO A 210 4.48 -3.60 1.53
N GLY A 211 4.11 -3.71 2.79
CA GLY A 211 3.77 -4.97 3.43
C GLY A 211 2.28 -5.30 3.35
N VAL A 212 1.93 -6.43 3.96
CA VAL A 212 0.57 -6.85 4.28
C VAL A 212 0.51 -7.19 5.77
N ASP A 213 -0.59 -6.90 6.41
CA ASP A 213 -0.87 -7.35 7.78
C ASP A 213 -1.31 -8.83 7.72
N HIS A 214 -0.36 -9.74 7.88
CA HIS A 214 -0.59 -11.20 7.80
C HIS A 214 -1.34 -11.76 9.02
N ASP A 215 -1.40 -11.04 10.13
CA ASP A 215 -2.23 -11.41 11.29
C ASP A 215 -3.71 -11.23 10.94
N LEU A 216 -4.03 -10.23 10.15
CA LEU A 216 -5.38 -9.92 9.68
C LEU A 216 -5.72 -10.66 8.37
N PHE A 217 -4.91 -10.43 7.33
CA PHE A 217 -5.11 -10.99 6.01
C PHE A 217 -4.43 -12.35 5.88
N SER A 218 -5.20 -13.39 6.10
CA SER A 218 -4.76 -14.78 6.03
C SER A 218 -5.90 -15.67 5.50
N PRO A 219 -5.59 -16.83 4.91
CA PRO A 219 -6.60 -17.78 4.48
C PRO A 219 -7.53 -18.17 5.64
N GLY A 220 -8.83 -18.38 5.34
CA GLY A 220 -9.84 -18.70 6.34
C GLY A 220 -10.96 -19.57 5.80
N ASP A 221 -11.99 -19.81 6.63
CA ASP A 221 -13.15 -20.60 6.23
C ASP A 221 -14.07 -19.80 5.29
N ARG A 222 -14.09 -20.21 4.03
CA ARG A 222 -14.91 -19.61 2.98
C ARG A 222 -16.41 -19.78 3.22
N ALA A 223 -16.83 -20.92 3.76
CA ALA A 223 -18.25 -21.18 4.00
C ALA A 223 -18.78 -20.30 5.14
N GLU A 224 -17.96 -20.10 6.19
CA GLU A 224 -18.26 -19.17 7.26
C GLU A 224 -18.34 -17.72 6.73
N ALA A 225 -17.32 -17.28 5.99
CA ALA A 225 -17.28 -15.94 5.39
C ALA A 225 -18.51 -15.66 4.50
N ARG A 226 -18.90 -16.63 3.68
CA ARG A 226 -20.12 -16.52 2.85
C ARG A 226 -21.39 -16.43 3.69
N THR A 227 -21.50 -17.18 4.76
CA THR A 227 -22.64 -17.13 5.69
C THR A 227 -22.76 -15.73 6.31
N VAL A 228 -21.63 -15.15 6.77
CA VAL A 228 -21.60 -13.79 7.32
C VAL A 228 -22.07 -12.74 6.30
N LEU A 229 -21.68 -12.89 5.05
CA LEU A 229 -22.03 -11.93 3.98
C LEU A 229 -23.36 -12.18 3.30
N GLY A 230 -24.09 -13.25 3.68
CA GLY A 230 -25.36 -13.64 3.07
C GLY A 230 -25.23 -14.15 1.63
N LEU A 231 -24.09 -14.79 1.31
CA LEU A 231 -23.79 -15.33 -0.02
C LEU A 231 -24.11 -16.83 -0.09
N ALA A 232 -24.64 -17.28 -1.23
CA ALA A 232 -24.95 -18.70 -1.41
C ALA A 232 -23.66 -19.51 -1.61
N ARG A 233 -23.67 -20.76 -1.15
CA ARG A 233 -22.54 -21.67 -1.21
C ARG A 233 -22.10 -21.97 -2.64
N GLU A 234 -23.08 -22.06 -3.55
CA GLU A 234 -22.91 -22.51 -4.93
C GLU A 234 -22.68 -21.36 -5.91
N GLU A 235 -22.74 -20.11 -5.43
CA GLU A 235 -22.44 -18.94 -6.26
C GLU A 235 -20.93 -18.81 -6.47
N PHE A 236 -20.54 -18.32 -7.64
CA PHE A 236 -19.21 -17.76 -7.85
C PHE A 236 -19.23 -16.28 -7.48
N VAL A 237 -18.27 -15.86 -6.66
CA VAL A 237 -18.16 -14.48 -6.20
C VAL A 237 -16.92 -13.83 -6.81
N VAL A 238 -17.16 -12.85 -7.67
CA VAL A 238 -16.15 -12.00 -8.29
C VAL A 238 -16.11 -10.69 -7.52
N LEU A 239 -14.98 -10.40 -6.93
CA LEU A 239 -14.79 -9.23 -6.06
C LEU A 239 -13.97 -8.14 -6.76
N TYR A 240 -14.40 -6.91 -6.61
CA TYR A 240 -13.60 -5.70 -6.84
C TYR A 240 -13.57 -4.90 -5.56
N VAL A 241 -12.39 -4.41 -5.19
CA VAL A 241 -12.19 -3.53 -4.02
C VAL A 241 -11.45 -2.28 -4.45
N GLY A 242 -12.05 -1.12 -4.24
CA GLY A 242 -11.41 0.14 -4.57
C GLY A 242 -12.37 1.29 -4.84
N ARG A 243 -11.82 2.46 -5.03
CA ARG A 243 -12.60 3.64 -5.42
C ARG A 243 -13.16 3.47 -6.83
N MET A 244 -14.43 3.88 -7.03
CA MET A 244 -15.09 3.81 -8.34
C MET A 244 -14.63 4.98 -9.21
N GLN A 245 -13.51 4.80 -9.88
CA GLN A 245 -12.85 5.79 -10.74
C GLN A 245 -12.37 5.15 -12.03
N PHE A 246 -12.33 5.91 -13.12
CA PHE A 246 -11.82 5.45 -14.41
C PHE A 246 -10.42 4.84 -14.32
N ILE A 247 -9.53 5.49 -13.55
CA ILE A 247 -8.16 5.01 -13.35
C ILE A 247 -8.08 3.63 -12.66
N LYS A 248 -9.12 3.23 -11.90
CA LYS A 248 -9.23 1.94 -11.22
C LYS A 248 -9.96 0.87 -12.05
N GLY A 249 -10.48 1.24 -13.22
CA GLY A 249 -11.04 0.29 -14.18
C GLY A 249 -12.35 -0.38 -13.72
N THR A 250 -13.17 0.28 -12.91
CA THR A 250 -14.45 -0.30 -12.43
C THR A 250 -15.39 -0.65 -13.58
N ASP A 251 -15.34 0.11 -14.67
CA ASP A 251 -16.03 -0.15 -15.93
C ASP A 251 -15.66 -1.54 -16.50
N VAL A 252 -14.38 -1.87 -16.54
CA VAL A 252 -13.88 -3.15 -17.05
C VAL A 252 -14.42 -4.34 -16.24
N VAL A 253 -14.63 -4.17 -14.93
CA VAL A 253 -15.21 -5.22 -14.06
C VAL A 253 -16.65 -5.52 -14.50
N VAL A 254 -17.46 -4.47 -14.65
CA VAL A 254 -18.88 -4.60 -15.05
C VAL A 254 -18.98 -5.21 -16.45
N ASP A 255 -18.18 -4.69 -17.38
CA ASP A 255 -18.16 -5.16 -18.77
C ASP A 255 -17.68 -6.62 -18.89
N ALA A 256 -16.70 -7.04 -18.08
CA ALA A 256 -16.23 -8.43 -18.05
C ALA A 256 -17.32 -9.40 -17.57
N ILE A 257 -18.10 -9.01 -16.55
CA ILE A 257 -19.22 -9.80 -16.03
C ILE A 257 -20.36 -9.84 -17.07
N SER A 258 -20.64 -8.72 -17.73
CA SER A 258 -21.63 -8.65 -18.81
C SER A 258 -21.21 -9.52 -20.01
N GLY A 259 -19.92 -9.48 -20.40
CA GLY A 259 -19.37 -10.34 -21.44
C GLY A 259 -19.48 -11.84 -21.10
N LEU A 260 -19.21 -12.19 -19.82
CA LEU A 260 -19.43 -13.56 -19.35
C LEU A 260 -20.90 -14.01 -19.54
N ARG A 261 -21.86 -13.10 -19.34
CA ARG A 261 -23.29 -13.39 -19.56
C ARG A 261 -23.62 -13.63 -21.03
N GLU A 262 -23.01 -12.87 -21.92
CA GLU A 262 -23.19 -13.02 -23.35
C GLU A 262 -22.63 -14.36 -23.85
N ASP A 263 -21.44 -14.72 -23.40
CA ASP A 263 -20.70 -15.89 -23.86
C ASP A 263 -21.15 -17.19 -23.14
N ASN A 264 -21.44 -17.12 -21.82
CA ASN A 264 -21.84 -18.28 -21.01
C ASN A 264 -22.94 -17.93 -20.00
N PRO A 265 -24.20 -17.80 -20.45
CA PRO A 265 -25.34 -17.42 -19.60
C PRO A 265 -25.56 -18.35 -18.39
N HIS A 266 -25.25 -19.64 -18.54
CA HIS A 266 -25.39 -20.61 -17.45
C HIS A 266 -24.40 -20.34 -16.33
N LEU A 267 -23.13 -20.07 -16.66
CA LEU A 267 -22.11 -19.71 -15.68
C LEU A 267 -22.44 -18.36 -15.04
N ALA A 268 -22.82 -17.37 -15.86
CA ALA A 268 -23.19 -16.04 -15.39
C ALA A 268 -24.38 -16.05 -14.42
N SER A 269 -25.37 -16.96 -14.62
CA SER A 269 -26.50 -17.08 -13.70
C SER A 269 -26.13 -17.54 -12.28
N ARG A 270 -24.92 -18.04 -12.10
CA ARG A 270 -24.34 -18.47 -10.84
C ARG A 270 -23.21 -17.54 -10.38
N THR A 271 -22.95 -16.47 -11.08
CA THR A 271 -21.87 -15.52 -10.79
C THR A 271 -22.45 -14.24 -10.21
N ARG A 272 -21.89 -13.80 -9.09
CA ARG A 272 -22.20 -12.53 -8.44
C ARG A 272 -20.94 -11.65 -8.46
N GLY A 273 -21.06 -10.45 -9.01
CA GLY A 273 -20.06 -9.41 -8.92
C GLY A 273 -20.32 -8.53 -7.71
N ILE A 274 -19.32 -8.35 -6.84
CA ILE A 274 -19.38 -7.41 -5.72
C ILE A 274 -18.38 -6.30 -5.96
N LEU A 275 -18.87 -5.07 -6.12
CA LEU A 275 -18.08 -3.86 -6.18
C LEU A 275 -18.07 -3.23 -4.80
N LEU A 276 -16.96 -3.43 -4.05
CA LEU A 276 -16.78 -2.90 -2.70
C LEU A 276 -16.02 -1.57 -2.76
N GLY A 277 -16.74 -0.46 -2.66
CA GLY A 277 -16.12 0.87 -2.77
C GLY A 277 -17.11 2.02 -2.84
N ALA A 278 -16.57 3.21 -2.98
CA ALA A 278 -17.36 4.42 -3.15
C ALA A 278 -16.78 5.32 -4.25
N VAL A 279 -17.58 6.22 -4.73
CA VAL A 279 -17.15 7.31 -5.62
C VAL A 279 -16.34 8.31 -4.81
N SER A 280 -15.19 8.74 -5.33
CA SER A 280 -14.31 9.70 -4.65
C SER A 280 -13.43 10.47 -5.64
N GLY A 281 -12.73 11.50 -5.13
CA GLY A 281 -11.84 12.36 -5.92
C GLY A 281 -12.59 13.47 -6.66
N GLN A 282 -11.99 13.99 -7.73
CA GLN A 282 -12.57 15.07 -8.56
C GLN A 282 -13.94 14.73 -9.15
N GLU A 283 -14.29 13.46 -9.19
CA GLU A 283 -15.57 12.96 -9.68
C GLU A 283 -16.68 13.03 -8.59
N ALA A 284 -16.29 13.13 -7.30
CA ALA A 284 -17.22 13.09 -6.18
C ALA A 284 -18.14 14.33 -6.01
N PRO A 285 -17.67 15.59 -6.21
CA PRO A 285 -18.46 16.76 -5.83
C PRO A 285 -19.69 17.00 -6.70
N THR A 286 -19.69 16.54 -7.94
CA THR A 286 -20.76 16.85 -8.89
C THR A 286 -21.72 15.67 -9.16
N GLY A 287 -21.33 14.44 -8.81
CA GLY A 287 -22.13 13.22 -9.08
C GLY A 287 -22.47 12.99 -10.56
N PHE A 288 -21.90 13.79 -11.47
CA PHE A 288 -22.32 13.92 -12.86
C PHE A 288 -21.20 13.75 -13.88
N SER A 289 -20.03 13.19 -13.49
CA SER A 289 -19.04 12.90 -14.52
C SER A 289 -19.63 11.95 -15.57
N PRO A 290 -19.29 12.12 -16.86
CA PRO A 290 -19.75 11.21 -17.92
C PRO A 290 -19.47 9.77 -17.57
N TYR A 291 -18.28 9.48 -17.07
CA TYR A 291 -17.84 8.14 -16.62
C TYR A 291 -18.79 7.53 -15.57
N LEU A 292 -19.10 8.27 -14.51
CA LEU A 292 -19.99 7.77 -13.44
C LEU A 292 -21.42 7.52 -13.94
N ARG A 293 -21.93 8.34 -14.86
CA ARG A 293 -23.26 8.09 -15.47
C ARG A 293 -23.26 6.81 -16.28
N GLU A 294 -22.23 6.59 -17.10
CA GLU A 294 -22.08 5.37 -17.90
C GLU A 294 -21.89 4.15 -17.01
N LEU A 295 -21.02 4.22 -16.01
CA LEU A 295 -20.79 3.16 -15.02
C LEU A 295 -22.08 2.81 -14.27
N ASN A 296 -22.83 3.79 -13.76
CA ASN A 296 -24.10 3.53 -13.08
C ASN A 296 -25.14 2.92 -14.00
N SER A 297 -25.17 3.32 -15.28
CA SER A 297 -26.07 2.73 -16.27
C SER A 297 -25.68 1.28 -16.56
N ALA A 298 -24.39 0.97 -16.69
CA ALA A 298 -23.89 -0.40 -16.89
C ALA A 298 -24.20 -1.29 -15.67
N ILE A 299 -23.95 -0.80 -14.45
CA ILE A 299 -24.31 -1.52 -13.21
C ILE A 299 -25.81 -1.79 -13.14
N ALA A 300 -26.66 -0.81 -13.47
CA ALA A 300 -28.09 -0.99 -13.45
C ALA A 300 -28.61 -2.01 -14.51
N ALA A 301 -27.88 -2.15 -15.62
CA ALA A 301 -28.18 -3.13 -16.67
C ALA A 301 -27.68 -4.55 -16.34
N GLU A 302 -26.76 -4.70 -15.36
CA GLU A 302 -26.14 -5.97 -15.00
C GLU A 302 -26.63 -6.46 -13.63
N PRO A 303 -27.72 -7.26 -13.55
CA PRO A 303 -28.35 -7.63 -12.29
C PRO A 303 -27.51 -8.57 -11.41
N SER A 304 -26.42 -9.14 -11.93
CA SER A 304 -25.49 -9.94 -11.12
C SER A 304 -24.42 -9.10 -10.44
N VAL A 305 -24.36 -7.78 -10.69
CA VAL A 305 -23.42 -6.86 -10.07
C VAL A 305 -24.09 -6.11 -8.92
N GLU A 306 -23.47 -6.16 -7.77
CA GLU A 306 -23.91 -5.49 -6.54
C GLU A 306 -22.83 -4.50 -6.06
N VAL A 307 -23.27 -3.29 -5.70
CA VAL A 307 -22.38 -2.27 -5.10
C VAL A 307 -22.54 -2.29 -3.60
N ARG A 308 -21.44 -2.43 -2.88
CA ARG A 308 -21.37 -2.35 -1.42
C ARG A 308 -20.47 -1.21 -0.97
N ARG A 309 -20.79 -0.62 0.17
CA ARG A 309 -19.98 0.48 0.77
C ARG A 309 -18.61 -0.04 1.20
N PRO A 310 -17.59 0.85 1.24
CA PRO A 310 -16.31 0.52 1.85
C PRO A 310 -16.48 0.05 3.29
N VAL A 311 -15.69 -0.92 3.67
CA VAL A 311 -15.69 -1.51 5.02
C VAL A 311 -14.29 -1.41 5.63
N PRO A 312 -14.15 -1.42 6.96
CA PRO A 312 -12.85 -1.46 7.61
C PRO A 312 -12.12 -2.78 7.33
N ALA A 313 -10.78 -2.78 7.50
CA ALA A 313 -9.92 -3.90 7.14
C ALA A 313 -10.34 -5.24 7.78
N HIS A 314 -10.80 -5.22 9.04
CA HIS A 314 -11.25 -6.43 9.75
C HIS A 314 -12.54 -7.04 9.17
N GLU A 315 -13.35 -6.27 8.47
CA GLU A 315 -14.50 -6.78 7.70
C GLU A 315 -14.09 -7.16 6.27
N LEU A 316 -13.13 -6.41 5.68
CA LEU A 316 -12.65 -6.63 4.32
C LEU A 316 -12.07 -8.03 4.13
N VAL A 317 -11.35 -8.54 5.12
CA VAL A 317 -10.82 -9.91 5.07
C VAL A 317 -11.91 -10.96 4.87
N THR A 318 -13.13 -10.73 5.39
CA THR A 318 -14.28 -11.62 5.17
C THR A 318 -14.70 -11.64 3.70
N TYR A 319 -14.63 -10.51 3.01
CA TYR A 319 -14.89 -10.47 1.57
C TYR A 319 -13.83 -11.21 0.76
N TYR A 320 -12.55 -11.05 1.09
CA TYR A 320 -11.48 -11.80 0.44
C TYR A 320 -11.65 -13.31 0.64
N ARG A 321 -11.96 -13.76 1.85
CA ARG A 321 -12.20 -15.18 2.15
C ARG A 321 -13.46 -15.74 1.46
N ALA A 322 -14.50 -14.93 1.26
CA ALA A 322 -15.75 -15.35 0.64
C ALA A 322 -15.68 -15.43 -0.89
N ALA A 323 -14.82 -14.63 -1.52
CA ALA A 323 -14.70 -14.52 -2.96
C ALA A 323 -13.99 -15.71 -3.62
N ASP A 324 -14.18 -15.85 -4.93
CA ASP A 324 -13.49 -16.81 -5.79
C ASP A 324 -12.33 -16.20 -6.55
N ILE A 325 -12.50 -14.94 -6.97
CA ILE A 325 -11.57 -14.22 -7.83
C ILE A 325 -11.65 -12.74 -7.46
N LEU A 326 -10.48 -12.09 -7.35
CA LEU A 326 -10.38 -10.63 -7.32
C LEU A 326 -10.11 -10.08 -8.72
N LEU A 327 -10.83 -9.04 -9.14
CA LEU A 327 -10.50 -8.27 -10.35
C LEU A 327 -9.82 -6.94 -9.97
N VAL A 328 -8.65 -6.67 -10.58
CA VAL A 328 -7.88 -5.44 -10.37
C VAL A 328 -7.51 -4.82 -11.72
N PRO A 329 -8.49 -4.28 -12.47
CA PRO A 329 -8.28 -3.76 -13.82
C PRO A 329 -7.78 -2.30 -13.82
N SER A 330 -6.92 -1.94 -12.88
CA SER A 330 -6.38 -0.58 -12.78
C SER A 330 -5.64 -0.19 -14.06
N ARG A 331 -5.86 1.05 -14.53
CA ARG A 331 -5.12 1.65 -15.65
C ARG A 331 -3.76 2.20 -15.18
N SER A 332 -3.69 2.59 -13.91
CA SER A 332 -2.45 2.95 -13.23
C SER A 332 -2.51 2.48 -11.78
N GLU A 333 -1.43 1.88 -11.29
CA GLU A 333 -1.33 1.34 -9.93
C GLU A 333 0.11 1.43 -9.43
N SER A 334 0.35 2.14 -8.34
CA SER A 334 1.71 2.28 -7.78
C SER A 334 2.23 0.97 -7.20
N PHE A 335 1.41 0.27 -6.41
CA PHE A 335 1.77 -1.03 -5.85
C PHE A 335 0.65 -2.07 -6.02
N GLY A 336 -0.55 -1.81 -5.49
CA GLY A 336 -1.68 -2.72 -5.53
C GLY A 336 -1.93 -3.43 -4.20
N LEU A 337 -2.02 -2.68 -3.08
CA LEU A 337 -2.27 -3.24 -1.74
C LEU A 337 -3.45 -4.21 -1.73
N VAL A 338 -4.54 -3.89 -2.44
CA VAL A 338 -5.74 -4.75 -2.54
C VAL A 338 -5.39 -6.14 -3.12
N ALA A 339 -4.52 -6.19 -4.13
CA ALA A 339 -4.07 -7.47 -4.70
C ALA A 339 -3.16 -8.23 -3.73
N ALA A 340 -2.32 -7.53 -2.97
CA ALA A 340 -1.45 -8.13 -1.97
C ALA A 340 -2.25 -8.69 -0.76
N GLU A 341 -3.23 -7.93 -0.25
CA GLU A 341 -4.14 -8.35 0.82
C GLU A 341 -4.99 -9.56 0.41
N ALA A 342 -5.53 -9.53 -0.81
CA ALA A 342 -6.29 -10.65 -1.38
C ALA A 342 -5.40 -11.90 -1.51
N SER A 343 -4.19 -11.75 -2.04
CA SER A 343 -3.20 -12.82 -2.15
C SER A 343 -2.90 -13.43 -0.78
N ALA A 344 -2.65 -12.60 0.23
CA ALA A 344 -2.42 -13.04 1.61
C ALA A 344 -3.62 -13.81 2.19
N SER A 345 -4.83 -13.43 1.79
CA SER A 345 -6.07 -14.11 2.18
C SER A 345 -6.37 -15.39 1.37
N GLY A 346 -5.48 -15.78 0.45
CA GLY A 346 -5.66 -16.95 -0.41
C GLY A 346 -6.65 -16.73 -1.56
N LEU A 347 -6.86 -15.48 -1.99
CA LEU A 347 -7.73 -15.14 -3.10
C LEU A 347 -6.90 -14.80 -4.35
N PRO A 348 -6.99 -15.60 -5.44
CA PRO A 348 -6.25 -15.31 -6.66
C PRO A 348 -6.86 -14.12 -7.40
N ALA A 349 -6.01 -13.34 -8.08
CA ALA A 349 -6.41 -12.16 -8.81
C ALA A 349 -6.27 -12.30 -10.33
N ILE A 350 -7.19 -11.66 -11.06
CA ILE A 350 -6.98 -11.23 -12.44
C ILE A 350 -6.68 -9.73 -12.37
N ALA A 351 -5.49 -9.33 -12.79
CA ALA A 351 -5.01 -7.96 -12.63
C ALA A 351 -4.43 -7.41 -13.93
N SER A 352 -4.44 -6.10 -14.08
CA SER A 352 -3.72 -5.42 -15.18
C SER A 352 -2.21 -5.59 -15.03
N ALA A 353 -1.50 -5.74 -16.15
CA ALA A 353 -0.04 -5.78 -16.17
C ALA A 353 0.56 -4.36 -16.11
N VAL A 354 0.18 -3.55 -15.10
CA VAL A 354 0.61 -2.14 -14.93
C VAL A 354 1.21 -1.89 -13.56
N GLY A 355 2.13 -0.94 -13.50
CA GLY A 355 2.73 -0.45 -12.26
C GLY A 355 3.31 -1.56 -11.38
N GLY A 356 2.84 -1.64 -10.14
CA GLY A 356 3.28 -2.63 -9.14
C GLY A 356 2.56 -3.97 -9.20
N LEU A 357 1.46 -4.10 -9.94
CA LEU A 357 0.68 -5.34 -9.98
C LEU A 357 1.48 -6.58 -10.44
N PRO A 358 2.42 -6.49 -11.42
CA PRO A 358 3.27 -7.62 -11.79
C PRO A 358 4.26 -8.05 -10.69
N ASP A 359 4.56 -7.20 -9.72
CA ASP A 359 5.36 -7.58 -8.55
C ASP A 359 4.57 -8.49 -7.60
N ILE A 360 3.25 -8.31 -7.52
CA ILE A 360 2.36 -9.05 -6.65
C ILE A 360 1.86 -10.31 -7.34
N VAL A 361 1.28 -10.16 -8.52
CA VAL A 361 0.67 -11.24 -9.31
C VAL A 361 1.67 -11.73 -10.36
N GLU A 362 2.03 -13.00 -10.29
CA GLU A 362 2.82 -13.68 -11.29
C GLU A 362 1.89 -14.45 -12.24
N HIS A 363 1.93 -14.06 -13.53
CA HIS A 363 1.03 -14.61 -14.52
C HIS A 363 1.15 -16.13 -14.65
N GLY A 364 0.03 -16.83 -14.47
CA GLY A 364 -0.05 -18.30 -14.57
C GLY A 364 0.50 -19.06 -13.35
N TYR A 365 1.00 -18.35 -12.33
CA TYR A 365 1.51 -18.96 -11.10
C TYR A 365 0.68 -18.54 -9.87
N SER A 366 0.52 -17.24 -9.60
CA SER A 366 -0.26 -16.73 -8.45
C SER A 366 -1.51 -15.95 -8.87
N GLY A 367 -1.78 -15.85 -10.16
CA GLY A 367 -2.94 -15.18 -10.73
C GLY A 367 -2.79 -14.99 -12.24
N VAL A 368 -3.58 -14.10 -12.80
CA VAL A 368 -3.59 -13.80 -14.23
C VAL A 368 -3.31 -12.31 -14.44
N LEU A 369 -2.34 -11.99 -15.30
CA LEU A 369 -2.08 -10.61 -15.75
C LEU A 369 -2.64 -10.40 -17.15
N ILE A 370 -3.34 -9.28 -17.35
CA ILE A 370 -3.91 -8.85 -18.63
C ILE A 370 -3.26 -7.53 -19.03
N ALA A 371 -2.75 -7.46 -20.27
CA ALA A 371 -1.98 -6.32 -20.74
C ALA A 371 -2.84 -5.14 -21.21
N ASP A 372 -4.12 -5.34 -21.42
CA ASP A 372 -5.06 -4.34 -21.94
C ASP A 372 -6.36 -4.28 -21.12
N HIS A 373 -7.23 -3.33 -21.46
CA HIS A 373 -8.54 -3.15 -20.82
C HIS A 373 -9.70 -3.56 -21.76
N ASN A 374 -9.43 -4.44 -22.73
CA ASN A 374 -10.49 -4.99 -23.57
C ASN A 374 -11.38 -5.94 -22.74
N PRO A 375 -12.66 -5.62 -22.52
CA PRO A 375 -13.54 -6.41 -21.67
C PRO A 375 -13.62 -7.90 -22.04
N ARG A 376 -13.48 -8.23 -23.33
CA ARG A 376 -13.48 -9.62 -23.79
C ARG A 376 -12.34 -10.44 -23.23
N HIS A 377 -11.12 -9.87 -23.16
CA HIS A 377 -9.98 -10.58 -22.58
C HIS A 377 -10.19 -10.84 -21.09
N TRP A 378 -10.81 -9.89 -20.39
CA TRP A 378 -11.16 -10.03 -18.97
C TRP A 378 -12.28 -11.06 -18.77
N ALA A 379 -13.33 -11.06 -19.61
CA ALA A 379 -14.40 -12.05 -19.57
C ALA A 379 -13.87 -13.47 -19.83
N MET A 380 -13.00 -13.66 -20.83
CA MET A 380 -12.39 -14.96 -21.15
C MET A 380 -11.51 -15.48 -20.00
N ALA A 381 -10.69 -14.60 -19.39
CA ALA A 381 -9.87 -14.97 -18.24
C ALA A 381 -10.75 -15.34 -17.03
N LEU A 382 -11.81 -14.57 -16.80
CA LEU A 382 -12.80 -14.82 -15.75
C LEU A 382 -13.49 -16.16 -15.96
N GLU A 383 -14.02 -16.41 -17.14
CA GLU A 383 -14.68 -17.69 -17.50
C GLU A 383 -13.75 -18.88 -17.26
N ARG A 384 -12.52 -18.82 -17.77
CA ARG A 384 -11.53 -19.87 -17.57
C ARG A 384 -11.27 -20.15 -16.09
N MET A 385 -11.05 -19.12 -15.29
CA MET A 385 -10.80 -19.29 -13.86
C MET A 385 -12.03 -19.80 -13.10
N LEU A 386 -13.26 -19.43 -13.51
CA LEU A 386 -14.47 -19.92 -12.87
C LEU A 386 -14.77 -21.38 -13.21
N LEU A 387 -14.44 -21.85 -14.42
CA LEU A 387 -14.65 -23.23 -14.86
C LEU A 387 -13.60 -24.21 -14.37
N ASP A 388 -12.39 -23.74 -14.07
CA ASP A 388 -11.26 -24.60 -13.68
C ASP A 388 -10.97 -24.47 -12.17
N ASP A 389 -11.61 -25.32 -11.38
CA ASP A 389 -11.45 -25.36 -9.91
C ASP A 389 -10.03 -25.74 -9.46
N GLU A 390 -9.32 -26.54 -10.26
CA GLU A 390 -7.97 -26.98 -9.93
C GLU A 390 -6.98 -25.82 -10.11
N LEU A 391 -7.04 -25.17 -11.29
CA LEU A 391 -6.27 -23.97 -11.57
C LEU A 391 -6.52 -22.90 -10.49
N ARG A 392 -7.78 -22.64 -10.16
CA ARG A 392 -8.12 -21.61 -9.16
C ARG A 392 -7.53 -21.91 -7.78
N ARG A 393 -7.54 -23.20 -7.36
CA ARG A 393 -6.94 -23.62 -6.09
C ARG A 393 -5.41 -23.53 -6.11
N GLU A 394 -4.76 -23.91 -7.20
CA GLU A 394 -3.31 -23.77 -7.37
C GLU A 394 -2.88 -22.31 -7.31
N LEU A 395 -3.55 -21.43 -8.09
CA LEU A 395 -3.27 -20.00 -8.07
C LEU A 395 -3.47 -19.39 -6.67
N ALA A 396 -4.50 -19.82 -5.93
CA ALA A 396 -4.77 -19.36 -4.58
C ALA A 396 -3.66 -19.73 -3.58
N LEU A 397 -3.17 -20.96 -3.64
CA LEU A 397 -2.06 -21.43 -2.79
C LEU A 397 -0.78 -20.66 -3.06
N HIS A 398 -0.45 -20.48 -4.34
CA HIS A 398 0.75 -19.73 -4.73
C HIS A 398 0.63 -18.25 -4.44
N ALA A 399 -0.58 -17.67 -4.53
CA ALA A 399 -0.82 -16.29 -4.15
C ALA A 399 -0.54 -16.05 -2.66
N ALA A 400 -1.04 -16.94 -1.79
CA ALA A 400 -0.81 -16.87 -0.36
C ALA A 400 0.68 -17.04 -0.02
N ASP A 401 1.37 -18.04 -0.61
CA ASP A 401 2.80 -18.24 -0.41
C ASP A 401 3.60 -17.01 -0.86
N ARG A 402 3.34 -16.51 -2.07
CA ARG A 402 4.03 -15.35 -2.63
C ARG A 402 3.83 -14.07 -1.82
N SER A 403 2.68 -13.91 -1.17
CA SER A 403 2.37 -12.73 -0.36
C SER A 403 3.26 -12.61 0.88
N THR A 404 3.82 -13.70 1.39
CA THR A 404 4.67 -13.72 2.60
C THR A 404 5.92 -12.84 2.50
N ARG A 405 6.33 -12.49 1.28
CA ARG A 405 7.45 -11.59 1.03
C ARG A 405 7.11 -10.08 1.24
N PHE A 406 5.84 -9.76 1.40
CA PHE A 406 5.37 -8.40 1.65
C PHE A 406 5.17 -8.21 3.16
N ASP A 407 6.12 -7.54 3.80
CA ASP A 407 6.16 -7.37 5.26
C ASP A 407 6.48 -5.91 5.59
N TRP A 408 5.67 -5.30 6.45
CA TRP A 408 5.84 -3.91 6.86
C TRP A 408 7.12 -3.68 7.67
N SER A 409 7.58 -4.69 8.42
CA SER A 409 8.87 -4.60 9.12
C SER A 409 10.03 -4.53 8.13
N ALA A 410 9.96 -5.32 7.05
CA ALA A 410 10.94 -5.25 5.96
C ALA A 410 10.88 -3.92 5.20
N THR A 411 9.68 -3.32 5.03
CA THR A 411 9.53 -1.97 4.47
C THR A 411 10.26 -0.94 5.32
N ALA A 412 10.00 -0.90 6.63
CA ALA A 412 10.64 0.01 7.57
C ALA A 412 12.16 -0.19 7.62
N ALA A 413 12.63 -1.45 7.72
CA ALA A 413 14.04 -1.79 7.73
C ALA A 413 14.76 -1.35 6.44
N SER A 414 14.13 -1.50 5.27
CA SER A 414 14.71 -1.07 3.99
C SER A 414 14.91 0.45 3.93
N VAL A 415 13.96 1.22 4.46
CA VAL A 415 14.06 2.70 4.50
C VAL A 415 15.14 3.14 5.48
N LEU A 416 15.14 2.58 6.70
CA LEU A 416 16.12 2.93 7.73
C LEU A 416 17.53 2.49 7.34
N GLY A 417 17.67 1.30 6.75
CA GLY A 417 18.95 0.78 6.26
C GLY A 417 19.56 1.62 5.14
N ALA A 418 18.74 2.16 4.22
CA ALA A 418 19.20 3.08 3.17
C ALA A 418 19.73 4.42 3.73
N LEU A 419 19.38 4.74 4.97
CA LEU A 419 19.86 5.92 5.68
C LEU A 419 21.05 5.62 6.61
N ASP A 420 21.62 4.41 6.60
CA ASP A 420 22.66 3.94 7.55
C ASP A 420 22.25 4.11 9.03
N VAL A 421 20.95 3.94 9.31
CA VAL A 421 20.41 3.95 10.66
C VAL A 421 20.54 2.56 11.25
N PRO A 422 21.30 2.36 12.35
CA PRO A 422 21.43 1.04 12.97
C PRO A 422 20.09 0.53 13.48
N ASP A 423 19.78 -0.74 13.23
CA ASP A 423 18.63 -1.42 13.84
C ASP A 423 18.73 -1.38 15.36
N LEU A 424 17.74 -0.83 16.03
CA LEU A 424 17.57 -1.01 17.46
C LEU A 424 17.06 -2.44 17.65
N ALA A 425 17.90 -3.32 18.23
CA ALA A 425 17.50 -4.67 18.56
C ALA A 425 16.19 -4.66 19.38
N PRO A 426 15.23 -5.56 19.11
CA PRO A 426 13.98 -5.59 19.85
C PRO A 426 14.28 -5.73 21.33
N THR A 427 13.71 -4.85 22.13
CA THR A 427 13.82 -4.88 23.60
C THR A 427 13.18 -6.17 24.08
N THR A 428 13.97 -7.19 24.36
CA THR A 428 13.50 -8.43 24.98
C THR A 428 12.99 -8.06 26.36
N THR A 429 11.69 -8.02 26.53
CA THR A 429 11.04 -7.89 27.84
C THR A 429 11.39 -9.15 28.62
N MET A 430 12.42 -9.05 29.47
CA MET A 430 12.72 -10.08 30.45
C MET A 430 11.56 -10.16 31.43
N THR A 431 10.68 -11.12 31.23
CA THR A 431 9.75 -11.54 32.28
C THR A 431 10.57 -12.22 33.35
N THR A 432 10.82 -11.51 34.44
CA THR A 432 11.44 -12.05 35.64
C THR A 432 10.44 -13.02 36.28
N THR A 433 10.63 -14.30 36.00
CA THR A 433 9.99 -15.35 36.82
C THR A 433 10.98 -15.73 37.90
N GLU A 434 10.74 -15.27 39.12
CA GLU A 434 11.35 -15.80 40.32
C GLU A 434 11.01 -17.28 40.43
N GLN A 435 12.05 -18.12 40.42
CA GLN A 435 11.95 -19.45 41.03
C GLN A 435 13.10 -19.64 42.02
N MET A 436 12.65 -19.77 43.26
CA MET A 436 13.46 -20.17 44.40
C MET A 436 13.71 -21.68 44.40
N THR A 437 14.90 -21.99 44.87
CA THR A 437 15.34 -23.19 45.61
C THR A 437 15.51 -24.52 44.86
N GLY A 438 16.74 -25.01 44.81
CA GLY A 438 17.14 -26.10 45.71
C GLY A 438 18.04 -27.16 45.08
N THR A 439 19.25 -27.26 45.59
CA THR A 439 20.12 -28.42 45.79
C THR A 439 20.85 -29.10 44.61
N GLU A 440 22.13 -29.12 44.87
CA GLU A 440 23.27 -29.88 44.34
C GLU A 440 22.99 -31.31 43.85
N GLU A 441 23.65 -31.73 42.77
CA GLU A 441 24.55 -32.86 42.81
C GLU A 441 25.42 -32.96 41.55
N THR A 442 26.68 -33.12 41.78
CA THR A 442 27.81 -33.43 40.88
C THR A 442 27.68 -34.79 40.22
N THR A 443 28.10 -34.95 38.94
CA THR A 443 29.06 -36.03 38.55
C THR A 443 29.44 -35.93 37.05
N THR A 444 30.77 -35.78 36.87
CA THR A 444 31.76 -36.32 35.90
C THR A 444 31.44 -36.47 34.39
N ALA A 445 32.44 -35.99 33.67
CA ALA A 445 32.79 -36.13 32.28
C ALA A 445 33.00 -37.57 31.79
N GLU A 446 32.76 -37.81 30.50
CA GLU A 446 33.62 -38.67 29.69
C GLU A 446 33.52 -38.28 28.20
N GLU A 447 34.72 -38.18 27.63
CA GLU A 447 35.04 -37.97 26.22
C GLU A 447 34.68 -39.24 25.39
N MET A 448 34.47 -39.06 24.07
CA MET A 448 35.12 -39.77 22.94
C MET A 448 34.42 -39.42 21.63
N SER A 449 35.05 -38.69 20.73
CA SER A 449 35.96 -39.09 19.63
C SER A 449 35.23 -39.56 18.34
N ASN A 450 35.46 -38.73 17.32
CA ASN A 450 35.70 -39.03 15.88
C ASN A 450 35.02 -40.21 15.17
N THR A 451 34.40 -39.88 14.00
CA THR A 451 34.94 -40.36 12.71
C THR A 451 34.32 -39.57 11.53
N GLU A 452 35.20 -39.08 10.66
CA GLU A 452 34.96 -38.65 9.31
C GLU A 452 34.49 -39.79 8.40
N GLU A 453 33.61 -39.53 7.46
CA GLU A 453 33.61 -40.28 6.20
C GLU A 453 33.08 -39.37 5.07
N THR A 454 33.99 -39.13 4.16
CA THR A 454 33.83 -38.50 2.86
C THR A 454 33.19 -39.49 1.87
N ALA A 455 32.25 -39.01 1.04
CA ALA A 455 31.97 -39.64 -0.23
C ALA A 455 31.49 -38.59 -1.28
N THR A 456 32.09 -38.72 -2.38
CA THR A 456 32.20 -37.93 -3.60
C THR A 456 30.94 -37.87 -4.46
N ALA A 457 30.91 -36.82 -5.29
CA ALA A 457 29.98 -36.51 -6.38
C ALA A 457 29.84 -37.65 -7.42
N GLU A 458 28.66 -37.71 -8.04
CA GLU A 458 28.55 -37.99 -9.46
C GLU A 458 27.23 -37.44 -10.07
N GLU A 459 27.41 -36.89 -11.25
CA GLU A 459 26.46 -36.28 -12.17
C GLU A 459 25.29 -37.19 -12.56
N LEU A 460 24.14 -36.58 -12.93
CA LEU A 460 23.40 -37.00 -14.13
C LEU A 460 22.25 -35.98 -14.42
N ASN A 461 22.49 -35.20 -15.48
CA ASN A 461 21.49 -34.44 -16.24
C ASN A 461 20.94 -35.34 -17.35
N PRO A 462 19.66 -35.34 -17.70
CA PRO A 462 19.31 -35.20 -19.09
C PRO A 462 18.16 -34.21 -19.39
N LYS A 463 18.43 -33.31 -20.33
CA LYS A 463 17.44 -32.54 -21.10
C LYS A 463 16.56 -33.45 -21.95
N PRO A 464 15.27 -33.20 -22.15
CA PRO A 464 14.54 -33.72 -23.28
C PRO A 464 14.50 -32.75 -24.45
N ARG A 465 14.66 -33.36 -25.63
CA ARG A 465 14.68 -32.78 -26.95
C ARG A 465 13.30 -32.32 -27.41
N LEU A 466 13.30 -31.18 -28.11
CA LEU A 466 12.27 -30.77 -29.06
C LEU A 466 12.06 -31.80 -30.17
N VAL A 467 10.81 -32.15 -30.44
CA VAL A 467 10.39 -32.75 -31.71
C VAL A 467 9.24 -31.88 -32.26
N GLY A 468 9.52 -31.19 -33.34
CA GLY A 468 8.52 -30.53 -34.16
C GLY A 468 7.87 -31.47 -35.17
N ARG A 469 6.64 -31.15 -35.53
CA ARG A 469 5.90 -31.40 -36.81
C ARG A 469 4.50 -30.78 -36.52
N GLY A 470 3.96 -29.84 -37.30
CA GLY A 470 3.89 -29.70 -38.75
C GLY A 470 2.52 -30.16 -39.23
N CYS A 471 1.62 -29.26 -39.30
CA CYS A 471 0.55 -28.94 -40.24
C CYS A 471 -0.47 -28.02 -39.61
#